data_90c9b1b04b50209a8c61f81a7c0c18bd
#
_entry.id   90c9b1b04b50209a8c61f81a7c0c18bd
#
_cell.length_a   1.000
_cell.length_b   1.000
_cell.length_c   1.000
_cell.angle_alpha   90.00
_cell.angle_beta   90.00
_cell.angle_gamma   90.00
#
_symmetry.space_group_name_H-M   'P 1'
#
loop_
_entity.id
_entity.type
_entity.pdbx_description
1 polymer ?
#
loop_
_entity_poly.entity_id
_entity_poly.type
_entity_poly.pdbx_seq_one_letter_code
_entity_poly.pdbx_strand_id
1 'polypeptide(L)' 'MPEVQGVAEQIDKISITIEGKTVVVNNGQGETLIVVSLTGRQVAQYSIDSPSQRIELNLSKGCYVLKVGNIVRKVSIR' A
#
# COMPACT_ATOMS: atom_id res chain seq x y z
N MET A 1 6.40 -30.51 -6.76
CA MET A 1 5.45 -29.43 -6.98
C MET A 1 5.86 -28.11 -6.36
N PRO A 2 7.15 -27.87 -6.25
CA PRO A 2 7.60 -26.62 -5.61
C PRO A 2 7.14 -25.37 -6.33
N GLU A 3 7.04 -25.43 -7.64
CA GLU A 3 6.66 -24.26 -8.40
C GLU A 3 5.23 -23.84 -8.10
N VAL A 4 4.37 -24.78 -7.77
CA VAL A 4 2.99 -24.45 -7.43
C VAL A 4 2.94 -23.68 -6.12
N GLN A 5 3.76 -24.07 -5.17
CA GLN A 5 3.80 -23.38 -3.89
C GLN A 5 4.31 -21.95 -4.03
N GLY A 6 5.31 -21.78 -4.87
CA GLY A 6 5.85 -20.45 -5.10
C GLY A 6 4.82 -19.53 -5.70
N VAL A 7 4.04 -20.02 -6.62
CA VAL A 7 2.99 -19.23 -7.25
C VAL A 7 1.94 -18.83 -6.23
N ALA A 8 1.54 -19.76 -5.37
CA ALA A 8 0.55 -19.48 -4.36
C ALA A 8 1.01 -18.39 -3.40
N GLU A 9 2.27 -18.45 -3.01
CA GLU A 9 2.83 -17.43 -2.12
C GLU A 9 2.82 -16.06 -2.76
N GLN A 10 3.12 -15.98 -4.04
CA GLN A 10 3.14 -14.71 -4.74
C GLN A 10 1.74 -14.12 -4.85
N ILE A 11 0.74 -14.96 -5.05
CA ILE A 11 -0.64 -14.51 -5.17
C ILE A 11 -1.12 -13.86 -3.88
N ASP A 12 -0.70 -14.42 -2.74
CA ASP A 12 -1.15 -13.92 -1.44
C ASP A 12 -0.38 -12.72 -0.96
N LYS A 13 0.63 -12.32 -1.69
CA LYS A 13 1.51 -11.25 -1.24
C LYS A 13 0.97 -9.90 -1.64
N ILE A 14 0.79 -9.03 -0.65
CA ILE A 14 0.38 -7.66 -0.89
C ILE A 14 1.55 -6.90 -1.49
N SER A 15 1.30 -6.15 -2.55
CA SER A 15 2.33 -5.29 -3.11
C SER A 15 1.81 -3.87 -3.24
N ILE A 16 2.69 -2.92 -3.02
CA ILE A 16 2.36 -1.50 -3.09
C ILE A 16 3.29 -0.87 -4.11
N THR A 17 2.69 -0.26 -5.13
CA THR A 17 3.44 0.45 -6.17
C THR A 17 3.08 1.92 -6.09
N ILE A 18 4.09 2.79 -6.18
CA ILE A 18 3.90 4.22 -6.04
C ILE A 18 4.31 4.91 -7.33
N GLU A 19 3.39 5.71 -7.89
CA GLU A 19 3.63 6.48 -9.10
C GLU A 19 3.23 7.92 -8.83
N GLY A 20 4.21 8.76 -8.52
CA GLY A 20 3.92 10.14 -8.16
C GLY A 20 3.08 10.19 -6.90
N LYS A 21 1.84 10.66 -7.04
CA LYS A 21 0.91 10.73 -5.92
C LYS A 21 -0.10 9.60 -5.92
N THR A 22 0.04 8.65 -6.84
CA THR A 22 -0.90 7.53 -6.96
C THR A 22 -0.27 6.29 -6.36
N VAL A 23 -1.03 5.60 -5.53
CA VAL A 23 -0.62 4.35 -4.92
C VAL A 23 -1.49 3.24 -5.48
N VAL A 24 -0.87 2.17 -5.94
CA VAL A 24 -1.58 0.98 -6.42
C VAL A 24 -1.31 -0.14 -5.42
N VAL A 25 -2.37 -0.65 -4.82
CA VAL A 25 -2.28 -1.75 -3.87
C VAL A 25 -2.83 -3.00 -4.54
N ASN A 26 -1.99 -4.02 -4.64
CA ASN A 26 -2.37 -5.31 -5.22
C ASN A 26 -2.48 -6.35 -4.12
N ASN A 27 -3.51 -7.19 -4.22
CA ASN A 27 -3.74 -8.30 -3.29
C ASN A 27 -3.99 -7.83 -1.87
N GLY A 28 -4.49 -6.60 -1.71
CA GLY A 28 -4.78 -6.06 -0.39
C GLY A 28 -6.25 -5.98 -0.07
N GLN A 29 -7.09 -6.67 -0.84
CA GLN A 29 -8.53 -6.62 -0.62
C GLN A 29 -8.89 -7.04 0.81
N GLY A 30 -9.71 -6.25 1.46
CA GLY A 30 -10.08 -6.50 2.84
C GLY A 30 -9.19 -5.81 3.86
N GLU A 31 -8.08 -5.24 3.41
CA GLU A 31 -7.16 -4.52 4.29
C GLU A 31 -7.44 -3.03 4.26
N THR A 32 -6.75 -2.30 5.11
CA THR A 32 -6.87 -0.84 5.16
C THR A 32 -5.50 -0.25 4.89
N LEU A 33 -5.47 0.76 4.01
CA LEU A 33 -4.25 1.53 3.77
C LEU A 33 -4.24 2.69 4.75
N ILE A 34 -3.19 2.78 5.55
CA ILE A 34 -3.00 3.85 6.50
C ILE A 34 -1.78 4.65 6.10
N VAL A 35 -1.92 5.97 6.04
CA VAL A 35 -0.82 6.86 5.71
C VAL A 35 -0.43 7.62 6.96
N VAL A 36 0.84 7.53 7.30
CA VAL A 36 1.38 8.12 8.53
C VAL A 36 2.52 9.06 8.18
N SER A 37 2.57 10.21 8.82
CA SER A 37 3.67 11.13 8.64
C SER A 37 4.90 10.60 9.38
N LEU A 38 6.06 11.21 9.11
CA LEU A 38 7.29 10.77 9.77
C LEU A 38 7.26 10.99 11.28
N THR A 39 6.41 11.89 11.74
CA THR A 39 6.25 12.12 13.17
C THR A 39 5.33 11.12 13.84
N GLY A 40 4.75 10.18 13.07
CA GLY A 40 3.89 9.16 13.60
C GLY A 40 2.42 9.51 13.59
N ARG A 41 2.04 10.62 12.99
CA ARG A 41 0.64 11.05 12.94
C ARG A 41 -0.06 10.44 11.72
N GLN A 42 -1.22 9.83 11.95
CA GLN A 42 -2.02 9.30 10.86
C GLN A 42 -2.66 10.47 10.10
N VAL A 43 -2.38 10.56 8.80
CA VAL A 43 -2.88 11.66 7.99
C VAL A 43 -3.98 11.23 7.02
N ALA A 44 -4.09 9.94 6.73
CA ALA A 44 -5.13 9.44 5.84
C ALA A 44 -5.35 7.96 6.06
N GLN A 45 -6.53 7.49 5.63
CA GLN A 45 -6.91 6.09 5.76
C GLN A 45 -7.86 5.75 4.63
N TYR A 46 -7.63 4.61 3.98
CA TYR A 46 -8.44 4.16 2.85
C TYR A 46 -8.73 2.68 2.98
N SER A 47 -9.95 2.29 2.66
CA SER A 47 -10.32 0.87 2.63
C SER A 47 -9.97 0.27 1.28
N ILE A 48 -9.41 -0.92 1.28
CA ILE A 48 -9.04 -1.62 0.06
C ILE A 48 -10.15 -2.60 -0.26
N ASP A 49 -10.90 -2.32 -1.31
CA ASP A 49 -12.10 -3.09 -1.65
C ASP A 49 -11.93 -3.97 -2.89
N SER A 50 -10.79 -3.90 -3.54
CA SER A 50 -10.60 -4.68 -4.76
C SER A 50 -9.20 -5.30 -4.77
N PRO A 51 -8.99 -6.36 -5.58
CA PRO A 51 -7.68 -7.01 -5.65
C PRO A 51 -6.58 -6.10 -6.16
N SER A 52 -6.94 -5.09 -6.92
CA SER A 52 -5.97 -4.10 -7.40
C SER A 52 -6.66 -2.75 -7.31
N GLN A 53 -6.22 -1.93 -6.38
CA GLN A 53 -6.88 -0.65 -6.12
C GLN A 53 -5.91 0.50 -6.27
N ARG A 54 -6.39 1.52 -6.95
CA ARG A 54 -5.63 2.73 -7.21
C ARG A 54 -6.13 3.82 -6.27
N ILE A 55 -5.21 4.44 -5.57
CA ILE A 55 -5.56 5.49 -4.60
C ILE A 55 -4.72 6.71 -4.89
N GLU A 56 -5.38 7.84 -5.10
CA GLU A 56 -4.68 9.09 -5.33
C GLU A 56 -4.51 9.80 -3.98
N LEU A 57 -3.27 10.08 -3.63
CA LEU A 57 -2.95 10.72 -2.36
C LEU A 57 -2.93 12.23 -2.55
N ASN A 58 -3.84 12.92 -1.87
CA ASN A 58 -3.90 14.38 -1.91
C ASN A 58 -3.19 14.95 -0.70
N LEU A 59 -1.90 14.69 -0.61
CA LEU A 59 -1.09 15.08 0.53
C LEU A 59 -0.09 16.16 0.14
N SER A 60 0.31 16.93 1.11
CA SER A 60 1.36 17.94 0.92
C SER A 60 2.68 17.26 0.65
N LYS A 61 3.63 18.02 0.10
CA LYS A 61 4.99 17.54 -0.08
C LYS A 61 5.53 17.00 1.24
N GLY A 62 6.27 15.92 1.17
CA GLY A 62 6.90 15.36 2.34
C GLY A 62 7.06 13.87 2.25
N CYS A 63 7.59 13.29 3.31
CA CYS A 63 7.78 11.86 3.40
C CYS A 63 6.70 11.26 4.29
N TYR A 64 6.17 10.13 3.85
CA TYR A 64 5.12 9.44 4.57
C TYR A 64 5.40 7.96 4.61
N VAL A 65 4.70 7.25 5.48
CA VAL A 65 4.80 5.80 5.58
C VAL A 65 3.42 5.24 5.28
N LEU A 66 3.38 4.29 4.36
CA LEU A 66 2.14 3.59 3.99
C LEU A 66 2.13 2.23 4.66
N LYS A 67 1.01 1.87 5.24
CA LYS A 67 0.86 0.59 5.92
C LYS A 67 -0.39 -0.11 5.40
N VAL A 68 -0.22 -1.33 4.90
CA VAL A 68 -1.32 -2.19 4.48
C VAL A 68 -1.08 -3.57 5.08
N GLY A 69 -1.93 -3.98 6.00
CA GLY A 69 -1.71 -5.24 6.69
C GLY A 69 -0.35 -5.23 7.39
N ASN A 70 0.51 -6.17 7.02
CA ASN A 70 1.86 -6.25 7.57
C ASN A 70 2.91 -5.58 6.70
N ILE A 71 2.48 -4.94 5.61
CA ILE A 71 3.41 -4.30 4.67
C ILE A 71 3.57 -2.84 5.04
N VAL A 72 4.81 -2.39 5.08
CA VAL A 72 5.15 -1.00 5.38
C VAL A 72 6.02 -0.47 4.25
N ARG A 73 5.64 0.68 3.70
CA ARG A 73 6.38 1.31 2.61
C ARG A 73 6.57 2.80 2.89
N LYS A 74 7.76 3.29 2.59
CA LYS A 74 8.07 4.69 2.72
C LYS A 74 7.87 5.36 1.37
N VAL A 75 7.22 6.51 1.36
CA VAL A 75 6.93 7.24 0.13
C VAL A 75 7.30 8.71 0.30
N SER A 76 7.77 9.29 -0.79
CA SER A 76 8.10 10.71 -0.83
C SER A 76 7.17 11.38 -1.83
N ILE A 77 6.44 12.38 -1.39
CA ILE A 77 5.52 13.14 -2.24
C ILE A 77 6.15 14.48 -2.58
N ARG A 78 6.23 14.75 -3.87
CA ARG A 78 6.89 15.94 -4.38
C ARG A 78 5.93 16.92 -5.02
#